data_6369d7c7c28b17240c45866c307a7b39
#
_entry.id   6369d7c7c28b17240c45866c307a7b39
#
_cell.length_a   1.000
_cell.length_b   1.000
_cell.length_c   1.000
_cell.angle_alpha   90.00
_cell.angle_beta   90.00
_cell.angle_gamma   90.00
#
_symmetry.space_group_name_H-M   'P 1'
#
loop_
_entity.id
_entity.type
_entity.pdbx_description
1 polymer ?
#
loop_
_entity_poly.entity_id
_entity_poly.type
_entity_poly.pdbx_seq_one_letter_code
_entity_poly.pdbx_strand_id
1 'polypeptide(L)' 'LGRPIVDTVVGSRHKNMKELRPGSTGRSELRVLFAFDSKRSAIMLIAGDKAGNWTRWYKKNIPLADDLFDQHIRRLREE' A
#
# COMPACT_ATOMS: atom_id res chain seq x y z
N LEU A 1 -0.71 -13.06 -19.11
CA LEU A 1 -1.86 -12.45 -18.47
C LEU A 1 -1.72 -12.54 -16.96
N GLY A 2 -1.20 -11.49 -16.35
CA GLY A 2 -1.04 -11.46 -14.93
C GLY A 2 -2.33 -11.11 -14.21
N ARG A 3 -2.63 -11.82 -13.15
CA ARG A 3 -3.70 -11.42 -12.25
C ARG A 3 -3.11 -10.51 -11.18
N PRO A 4 -3.84 -9.49 -10.73
CA PRO A 4 -3.36 -8.70 -9.60
C PRO A 4 -3.13 -9.60 -8.39
N ILE A 5 -2.03 -9.38 -7.71
CA ILE A 5 -1.69 -10.11 -6.49
C ILE A 5 -1.76 -9.13 -5.33
N VAL A 6 -2.46 -9.54 -4.28
CA VAL A 6 -2.58 -8.74 -3.06
C VAL A 6 -1.92 -9.50 -1.93
N ASP A 7 -0.94 -8.88 -1.30
CA ASP A 7 -0.23 -9.46 -0.16
C ASP A 7 -0.34 -8.54 1.06
N THR A 8 -0.21 -9.12 2.24
CA THR A 8 -0.13 -8.34 3.47
C THR A 8 1.25 -7.70 3.57
N VAL A 9 1.28 -6.43 3.93
CA VAL A 9 2.55 -5.71 4.09
C VAL A 9 3.18 -6.09 5.42
N VAL A 10 4.44 -6.50 5.36
CA VAL A 10 5.24 -6.78 6.56
C VAL A 10 5.92 -5.48 6.99
N GLY A 11 5.85 -5.18 8.27
CA GLY A 11 6.50 -3.98 8.82
C GLY A 11 5.60 -2.76 8.97
N SER A 12 4.34 -2.85 8.52
CA SER A 12 3.38 -1.80 8.75
C SER A 12 2.83 -1.87 10.18
N ARG A 13 2.48 -0.70 10.74
CA ARG A 13 1.79 -0.63 12.03
C ARG A 13 0.35 -1.10 11.93
N HIS A 14 -0.19 -1.17 10.72
CA HIS A 14 -1.58 -1.53 10.49
C HIS A 14 -1.67 -2.93 9.91
N LYS A 15 -2.45 -3.79 10.55
CA LYS A 15 -2.67 -5.15 10.07
C LYS A 15 -3.41 -5.18 8.75
N ASN A 16 -4.13 -4.11 8.44
CA ASN A 16 -4.93 -4.00 7.24
C ASN A 16 -4.15 -3.48 6.04
N MET A 17 -2.88 -3.16 6.23
CA MET A 17 -2.05 -2.65 5.14
C MET A 17 -1.76 -3.75 4.15
N LYS A 18 -2.05 -3.49 2.89
CA LYS A 18 -1.91 -4.46 1.80
C LYS A 18 -1.07 -3.86 0.69
N GLU A 19 -0.48 -4.72 -0.07
CA GLU A 19 0.28 -4.36 -1.26
C GLU A 19 -0.40 -4.98 -2.47
N LEU A 20 -0.73 -4.14 -3.45
CA LEU A 20 -1.26 -4.60 -4.72
C LEU A 20 -0.14 -4.62 -5.74
N ARG A 21 0.02 -5.76 -6.39
CA ARG A 21 0.91 -5.92 -7.53
C ARG A 21 0.05 -6.04 -8.77
N PRO A 22 -0.08 -4.97 -9.56
CA PRO A 22 -0.88 -5.05 -10.78
C PRO A 22 -0.35 -6.13 -11.70
N GLY A 23 -1.24 -6.92 -12.27
CA GLY A 23 -0.86 -7.94 -13.21
C GLY A 23 -0.47 -7.29 -14.52
N SER A 24 0.80 -7.08 -14.73
CA SER A 24 1.29 -6.51 -15.97
C SER A 24 2.23 -7.48 -16.66
N THR A 25 2.22 -7.46 -17.97
CA THR A 25 3.21 -8.13 -18.76
C THR A 25 4.39 -7.19 -18.92
N GLY A 26 5.59 -7.66 -18.67
CA GLY A 26 6.76 -6.86 -18.84
C GLY A 26 7.52 -6.62 -17.55
N ARG A 27 8.34 -5.57 -17.55
CA ARG A 27 9.30 -5.32 -16.49
C ARG A 27 8.82 -4.34 -15.42
N SER A 28 7.56 -4.01 -15.43
CA SER A 28 7.03 -3.07 -14.44
C SER A 28 7.09 -3.68 -13.05
N GLU A 29 7.65 -2.94 -12.11
CA GLU A 29 7.68 -3.29 -10.71
C GLU A 29 6.76 -2.39 -9.91
N LEU A 30 5.67 -1.99 -10.51
CA LEU A 30 4.70 -1.12 -9.89
C LEU A 30 4.07 -1.80 -8.66
N ARG A 31 3.97 -1.04 -7.61
CA ARG A 31 3.34 -1.48 -6.36
C ARG A 31 2.43 -0.39 -5.84
N VAL A 32 1.31 -0.79 -5.26
CA VAL A 32 0.36 0.13 -4.64
C VAL A 32 0.14 -0.33 -3.20
N LEU A 33 0.41 0.56 -2.26
CA LEU A 33 0.11 0.31 -0.85
C LEU A 33 -1.27 0.86 -0.55
N PHE A 34 -2.13 0.03 0.03
CA PHE A 34 -3.49 0.43 0.37
C PHE A 34 -3.92 -0.25 1.66
N ALA A 35 -5.00 0.24 2.24
CA ALA A 35 -5.58 -0.38 3.42
C ALA A 35 -7.09 -0.23 3.40
N PHE A 36 -7.78 -1.13 4.09
CA PHE A 36 -9.23 -1.03 4.25
C PHE A 36 -9.54 -0.30 5.54
N ASP A 37 -10.45 0.68 5.45
CA ASP A 37 -10.88 1.40 6.63
C ASP A 37 -12.07 0.70 7.31
N SER A 38 -12.60 1.32 8.37
CA SER A 38 -13.71 0.75 9.11
C SER A 38 -15.01 0.68 8.29
N LYS A 39 -15.09 1.45 7.21
CA LYS A 39 -16.22 1.43 6.30
C LYS A 39 -16.03 0.44 5.16
N ARG A 40 -14.96 -0.37 5.22
CA ARG A 40 -14.59 -1.37 4.21
C ARG A 40 -14.23 -0.75 2.85
N SER A 41 -13.82 0.52 2.86
CA SER A 41 -13.32 1.17 1.66
C SER A 41 -11.83 0.94 1.53
N ALA A 42 -11.38 0.64 0.32
CA ALA A 42 -9.96 0.51 0.04
C ALA A 42 -9.38 1.90 -0.19
N ILE A 43 -8.42 2.28 0.63
CA ILE A 43 -7.79 3.59 0.56
C ILE A 43 -6.41 3.43 -0.03
N MET A 44 -6.24 3.94 -1.25
CA MET A 44 -4.94 3.91 -1.93
C MET A 44 -4.04 4.97 -1.31
N LEU A 45 -2.90 4.55 -0.82
CA LEU A 45 -2.02 5.42 -0.05
C LEU A 45 -0.80 5.86 -0.84
N ILE A 46 -0.05 4.90 -1.35
CA ILE A 46 1.18 5.16 -2.07
C ILE A 46 1.26 4.21 -3.25
N ALA A 47 1.64 4.75 -4.40
CA ALA A 47 1.93 3.94 -5.57
C ALA A 47 3.31 4.33 -6.09
N GLY A 48 4.05 3.37 -6.56
CA GLY A 48 5.36 3.67 -7.09
C GLY A 48 5.99 2.47 -7.76
N ASP A 49 7.04 2.76 -8.49
CA ASP A 49 7.85 1.75 -9.14
C ASP A 49 9.09 1.53 -8.28
N LYS A 50 9.29 0.32 -7.81
CA LYS A 50 10.42 0.00 -6.94
C LYS A 50 11.60 -0.58 -7.68
N ALA A 51 11.69 -0.35 -8.98
CA ALA A 51 12.70 -0.92 -9.84
C ALA A 51 14.10 -0.87 -9.21
N GLY A 52 14.68 -2.03 -9.01
CA GLY A 52 16.05 -2.18 -8.58
C GLY A 52 16.33 -2.18 -7.09
N ASN A 53 15.55 -1.52 -6.26
CA ASN A 53 15.88 -1.47 -4.83
C ASN A 53 14.64 -1.61 -3.95
N TRP A 54 14.27 -2.85 -3.71
CA TRP A 54 13.08 -3.22 -2.95
C TRP A 54 13.14 -2.80 -1.50
N THR A 55 14.26 -3.08 -0.84
CA THR A 55 14.42 -2.80 0.59
C THR A 55 14.29 -1.32 0.87
N ARG A 56 14.95 -0.50 0.06
CA ARG A 56 14.91 0.96 0.23
C ARG A 56 13.51 1.51 -0.01
N TRP A 57 12.85 0.99 -1.06
CA TRP A 57 11.51 1.44 -1.39
C TRP A 57 10.53 1.18 -0.24
N TYR A 58 10.52 -0.03 0.29
CA TYR A 58 9.64 -0.39 1.39
C TYR A 58 10.00 0.36 2.66
N LYS A 59 11.27 0.47 2.97
CA LYS A 59 11.74 1.17 4.17
C LYS A 59 11.31 2.63 4.17
N LYS A 60 11.25 3.25 2.99
CA LYS A 60 10.82 4.63 2.85
C LYS A 60 9.31 4.77 2.85
N ASN A 61 8.61 3.88 2.14
CA ASN A 61 7.20 4.09 1.82
C ASN A 61 6.24 3.48 2.82
N ILE A 62 6.60 2.40 3.50
CA ILE A 62 5.70 1.81 4.50
C ILE A 62 5.39 2.79 5.63
N PRO A 63 6.37 3.49 6.23
CA PRO A 63 6.04 4.49 7.24
C PRO A 63 5.19 5.63 6.72
N LEU A 64 5.42 6.06 5.47
CA LEU A 64 4.60 7.10 4.86
C LEU A 64 3.17 6.64 4.67
N ALA A 65 2.99 5.40 4.22
CA ALA A 65 1.66 4.84 4.05
C ALA A 65 0.94 4.73 5.40
N ASP A 66 1.64 4.31 6.44
CA ASP A 66 1.08 4.25 7.78
C ASP A 66 0.59 5.63 8.23
N ASP A 67 1.40 6.66 8.02
CA ASP A 67 1.04 8.02 8.42
C ASP A 67 -0.17 8.53 7.64
N LEU A 68 -0.22 8.26 6.34
CA LEU A 68 -1.35 8.65 5.51
C LEU A 68 -2.63 7.95 5.94
N PHE A 69 -2.53 6.69 6.30
CA PHE A 69 -3.68 5.94 6.78
C PHE A 69 -4.14 6.44 8.14
N ASP A 70 -3.21 6.78 9.03
CA ASP A 70 -3.54 7.38 10.33
C ASP A 70 -4.32 8.68 10.13
N GLN A 71 -3.92 9.50 9.17
CA GLN A 71 -4.64 10.74 8.86
C GLN A 71 -6.05 10.46 8.36
N HIS A 72 -6.21 9.45 7.52
CA HIS A 72 -7.51 9.05 7.01
C HIS A 72 -8.43 8.60 8.13
N ILE A 73 -7.93 7.74 9.03
CA ILE A 73 -8.70 7.26 10.17
C ILE A 73 -9.13 8.42 11.05
N ARG A 74 -8.24 9.37 11.28
CA ARG A 74 -8.53 10.56 12.08
C ARG A 74 -9.66 11.38 11.47
N ARG A 75 -9.65 11.57 10.15
CA ARG A 75 -10.72 12.28 9.46
C ARG A 75 -12.06 11.57 9.61
N LEU A 76 -12.07 10.25 9.54
CA LEU A 76 -13.30 9.48 9.72
C LEU A 76 -13.91 9.68 11.10
N ARG A 77 -13.08 9.81 12.12
CA ARG A 77 -13.55 10.05 13.49
C ARG A 77 -14.13 11.44 13.68
N GLU A 78 -13.72 12.39 12.87
CA GLU A 78 -14.16 13.77 12.94
C GLU A 78 -15.45 14.04 12.16
N GLU A 79 -15.90 13.10 11.36
CA GLU A 79 -17.11 13.23 10.57
C GLU A 79 -18.41 13.07 11.41
#